data_ba252e958bb70075e7af5903e515dbc6
#
_entry.id   ba252e958bb70075e7af5903e515dbc6
#
_cell.length_a   1.000
_cell.length_b   1.000
_cell.length_c   1.000
_cell.angle_alpha   90.00
_cell.angle_beta   90.00
_cell.angle_gamma   90.00
#
_symmetry.space_group_name_H-M   'P 1'
#
loop_
_entity.id
_entity.type
_entity.pdbx_description
1 polymer ?
#
loop_
_entity_poly.entity_id
_entity_poly.type
_entity_poly.pdbx_seq_one_letter_code
_entity_poly.pdbx_strand_id
1 'polypeptide(L)'
;SITFEGQDVLSFTKDQMTEFRGSKVAMIFQNPMTCLNPVYTIGNQLVEALRAHDKKISKEEAEKRAMEMMEMVGINNVQKRMKQYPHEFSGGMRQRVMIAMGLICHPQLLIADEPTTALDVTIQAQILDLMKDLQKKTKMGIIFITHNLGVVADICDKVSVMYAGRIVEQGPVDDIFYE
;
A
#
# COMPACT_ATOMS: atom_id res chain seq x y z
N SER A 1 -0.94 -7.34 -22.88
CA SER A 1 -0.67 -8.40 -21.89
C SER A 1 -0.19 -7.79 -20.59
N ILE A 2 -0.51 -8.41 -19.47
CA ILE A 2 0.00 -8.07 -18.14
C ILE A 2 0.68 -9.33 -17.61
N THR A 3 2.00 -9.29 -17.46
CA THR A 3 2.77 -10.44 -17.03
C THR A 3 3.33 -10.23 -15.64
N PHE A 4 3.13 -11.20 -14.74
CA PHE A 4 3.69 -11.21 -13.40
C PHE A 4 4.38 -12.56 -13.14
N GLU A 5 5.66 -12.56 -12.78
CA GLU A 5 6.48 -13.77 -12.60
C GLU A 5 6.39 -14.75 -13.80
N GLY A 6 6.33 -14.21 -15.02
CA GLY A 6 6.24 -15.01 -16.25
C GLY A 6 4.83 -15.53 -16.61
N GLN A 7 3.82 -15.26 -15.79
CA GLN A 7 2.43 -15.66 -16.03
C GLN A 7 1.58 -14.49 -16.54
N ASP A 8 0.72 -14.73 -17.51
CA ASP A 8 -0.24 -13.71 -17.96
C ASP A 8 -1.39 -13.59 -16.98
N VAL A 9 -1.43 -12.47 -16.25
CA VAL A 9 -2.45 -12.17 -15.23
C VAL A 9 -3.86 -12.14 -15.82
N LEU A 10 -4.00 -11.80 -17.11
CA LEU A 10 -5.30 -11.75 -17.77
C LEU A 10 -5.89 -13.15 -18.02
N SER A 11 -5.07 -14.21 -17.96
CA SER A 11 -5.50 -15.59 -18.08
C SER A 11 -5.92 -16.24 -16.75
N PHE A 12 -5.77 -15.55 -15.63
CA PHE A 12 -6.10 -16.09 -14.31
C PHE A 12 -7.58 -16.41 -14.17
N THR A 13 -7.87 -17.58 -13.59
CA THR A 13 -9.20 -17.90 -13.12
C THR A 13 -9.62 -16.98 -11.97
N LYS A 14 -10.90 -16.97 -11.63
CA LYS A 14 -11.42 -16.16 -10.53
C LYS A 14 -10.73 -16.49 -9.20
N ASP A 15 -10.46 -17.76 -8.93
CA ASP A 15 -9.81 -18.20 -7.70
C ASP A 15 -8.33 -17.79 -7.66
N GLN A 16 -7.62 -17.98 -8.78
CA GLN A 16 -6.24 -17.51 -8.93
C GLN A 16 -6.13 -15.99 -8.77
N MET A 17 -7.08 -15.23 -9.33
CA MET A 17 -7.11 -13.77 -9.18
C MET A 17 -7.40 -13.36 -7.72
N THR A 18 -8.23 -14.09 -7.02
CA THR A 18 -8.52 -13.84 -5.59
C THR A 18 -7.29 -14.10 -4.72
N GLU A 19 -6.55 -15.17 -5.00
CA GLU A 19 -5.30 -15.47 -4.31
C GLU A 19 -4.20 -14.45 -4.66
N PHE A 20 -4.10 -14.06 -5.94
CA PHE A 20 -3.13 -13.09 -6.43
C PHE A 20 -3.29 -11.72 -5.77
N ARG A 21 -4.54 -11.24 -5.67
CA ARG A 21 -4.87 -9.98 -5.02
C ARG A 21 -4.72 -10.11 -3.50
N GLY A 22 -3.91 -9.24 -2.92
CA GLY A 22 -3.63 -9.20 -1.48
C GLY A 22 -2.45 -10.07 -1.04
N SER A 23 -2.20 -11.24 -1.66
CA SER A 23 -1.03 -12.06 -1.30
C SER A 23 0.21 -11.75 -2.15
N LYS A 24 0.03 -11.52 -3.46
CA LYS A 24 1.13 -11.20 -4.39
C LYS A 24 1.18 -9.71 -4.73
N VAL A 25 0.03 -9.13 -4.98
CA VAL A 25 -0.12 -7.71 -5.34
C VAL A 25 -1.13 -7.07 -4.40
N ALA A 26 -0.76 -5.98 -3.79
CA ALA A 26 -1.65 -5.13 -3.00
C ALA A 26 -1.82 -3.77 -3.66
N MET A 27 -2.91 -3.08 -3.32
CA MET A 27 -3.19 -1.75 -3.83
C MET A 27 -3.63 -0.81 -2.70
N ILE A 28 -3.05 0.37 -2.69
CA ILE A 28 -3.47 1.50 -1.85
C ILE A 28 -4.22 2.47 -2.77
N PHE A 29 -5.46 2.77 -2.41
CA PHE A 29 -6.32 3.67 -3.17
C PHE A 29 -6.16 5.12 -2.70
N GLN A 30 -6.51 6.05 -3.57
CA GLN A 30 -6.41 7.49 -3.36
C GLN A 30 -7.11 7.99 -2.09
N ASN A 31 -8.24 7.40 -1.71
CA ASN A 31 -9.05 7.90 -0.59
C ASN A 31 -9.09 6.91 0.59
N PRO A 32 -8.37 7.19 1.70
CA PRO A 32 -8.39 6.34 2.88
C PRO A 32 -9.74 6.27 3.58
N MET A 33 -10.62 7.24 3.36
CA MET A 33 -11.93 7.28 3.99
C MET A 33 -12.90 6.23 3.44
N THR A 34 -12.71 5.82 2.20
CA THR A 34 -13.58 4.81 1.55
C THR A 34 -13.07 3.38 1.72
N CYS A 35 -11.81 3.22 2.11
CA CYS A 35 -11.18 1.90 2.24
C CYS A 35 -11.33 1.30 3.64
N LEU A 36 -11.41 2.14 4.68
CA LEU A 36 -11.62 1.69 6.05
C LEU A 36 -13.10 1.66 6.38
N ASN A 37 -13.59 0.51 6.83
CA ASN A 37 -14.97 0.37 7.26
C ASN A 37 -15.18 1.09 8.62
N PRO A 38 -16.05 2.12 8.71
CA PRO A 38 -16.17 2.94 9.90
C PRO A 38 -16.79 2.23 11.10
N VAL A 39 -17.49 1.11 10.89
CA VAL A 39 -18.18 0.37 11.96
C VAL A 39 -17.38 -0.78 12.57
N TYR A 40 -16.17 -1.03 12.04
CA TYR A 40 -15.23 -2.02 12.59
C TYR A 40 -13.98 -1.34 13.14
N THR A 41 -13.43 -1.91 14.22
CA THR A 41 -12.16 -1.43 14.76
C THR A 41 -11.01 -1.69 13.78
N ILE A 42 -9.94 -0.92 13.88
CA ILE A 42 -8.74 -1.09 13.04
C ILE A 42 -8.16 -2.50 13.19
N GLY A 43 -8.07 -3.00 14.42
CA GLY A 43 -7.57 -4.36 14.68
C GLY A 43 -8.41 -5.45 14.00
N ASN A 44 -9.73 -5.33 14.05
CA ASN A 44 -10.60 -6.30 13.38
C ASN A 44 -10.37 -6.32 11.87
N GLN A 45 -10.23 -5.17 11.24
CA GLN A 45 -10.01 -5.06 9.79
C GLN A 45 -8.65 -5.64 9.38
N LEU A 46 -7.59 -5.38 10.13
CA LEU A 46 -6.26 -5.95 9.88
C LEU A 46 -6.24 -7.47 10.05
N VAL A 47 -6.85 -7.96 11.13
CA VAL A 47 -6.96 -9.42 11.40
C VAL A 47 -7.80 -10.11 10.32
N GLU A 48 -8.90 -9.49 9.88
CA GLU A 48 -9.75 -10.03 8.81
C GLU A 48 -8.97 -10.13 7.50
N ALA A 49 -8.19 -9.09 7.13
CA ALA A 49 -7.36 -9.12 5.94
C ALA A 49 -6.35 -10.28 5.96
N LEU A 50 -5.67 -10.53 7.09
CA LEU A 50 -4.80 -11.69 7.26
C LEU A 50 -5.54 -13.01 7.09
N ARG A 51 -6.66 -13.17 7.78
CA ARG A 51 -7.43 -14.43 7.79
C ARG A 51 -8.12 -14.73 6.46
N ALA A 52 -8.36 -13.73 5.64
CA ALA A 52 -8.89 -13.91 4.29
C ALA A 52 -7.89 -14.68 3.40
N HIS A 53 -6.58 -14.48 3.61
CA HIS A 53 -5.50 -15.11 2.83
C HIS A 53 -4.85 -16.30 3.55
N ASP A 54 -4.87 -16.33 4.88
CA ASP A 54 -4.39 -17.46 5.69
C ASP A 54 -5.48 -17.95 6.65
N LYS A 55 -6.29 -18.89 6.16
CA LYS A 55 -7.40 -19.47 6.95
C LYS A 55 -6.94 -20.30 8.15
N LYS A 56 -5.65 -20.67 8.20
CA LYS A 56 -5.09 -21.50 9.28
C LYS A 56 -4.47 -20.68 10.40
N ILE A 57 -4.27 -19.38 10.19
CA ILE A 57 -3.69 -18.49 11.21
C ILE A 57 -4.60 -18.41 12.43
N SER A 58 -4.04 -18.58 13.64
CA SER A 58 -4.79 -18.38 14.88
C SER A 58 -5.15 -16.91 15.06
N LYS A 59 -6.16 -16.63 15.87
CA LYS A 59 -6.57 -15.24 16.14
C LYS A 59 -5.45 -14.49 16.85
N GLU A 60 -4.79 -15.13 17.80
CA GLU A 60 -3.70 -14.54 18.58
C GLU A 60 -2.49 -14.19 17.69
N GLU A 61 -2.12 -15.08 16.77
CA GLU A 61 -1.03 -14.82 15.83
C GLU A 61 -1.40 -13.71 14.83
N ALA A 62 -2.66 -13.67 14.36
CA ALA A 62 -3.13 -12.61 13.48
C ALA A 62 -3.15 -11.24 14.19
N GLU A 63 -3.59 -11.18 15.44
CA GLU A 63 -3.53 -9.96 16.25
C GLU A 63 -2.08 -9.50 16.48
N LYS A 64 -1.16 -10.42 16.76
CA LYS A 64 0.26 -10.11 16.92
C LYS A 64 0.86 -9.52 15.65
N ARG A 65 0.67 -10.16 14.49
CA ARG A 65 1.14 -9.64 13.19
C ARG A 65 0.51 -8.30 12.83
N ALA A 66 -0.76 -8.11 13.14
CA ALA A 66 -1.44 -6.82 12.94
C ALA A 66 -0.80 -5.71 13.79
N MET A 67 -0.46 -5.99 15.04
CA MET A 67 0.25 -5.04 15.90
C MET A 67 1.65 -4.73 15.39
N GLU A 68 2.43 -5.73 15.02
CA GLU A 68 3.77 -5.57 14.43
C GLU A 68 3.73 -4.70 13.16
N MET A 69 2.73 -4.92 12.30
CA MET A 69 2.54 -4.11 11.09
C MET A 69 2.18 -2.67 11.43
N MET A 70 1.32 -2.44 12.42
CA MET A 70 0.97 -1.10 12.89
C MET A 70 2.20 -0.36 13.43
N GLU A 71 3.08 -1.02 14.17
CA GLU A 71 4.35 -0.46 14.64
C GLU A 71 5.28 -0.14 13.47
N MET A 72 5.36 -1.04 12.49
CA MET A 72 6.20 -0.86 11.30
C MET A 72 5.82 0.38 10.49
N VAL A 73 4.53 0.70 10.42
CA VAL A 73 4.05 1.93 9.77
C VAL A 73 4.07 3.15 10.69
N GLY A 74 4.66 3.06 11.86
CA GLY A 74 4.87 4.18 12.78
C GLY A 74 3.63 4.60 13.56
N ILE A 75 2.71 3.69 13.83
CA ILE A 75 1.58 3.92 14.76
C ILE A 75 2.04 3.60 16.18
N ASN A 76 1.97 4.58 17.06
CA ASN A 76 2.29 4.42 18.49
C ASN A 76 1.08 3.90 19.28
N ASN A 77 1.36 3.31 20.48
CA ASN A 77 0.31 2.79 21.38
C ASN A 77 -0.62 1.75 20.71
N VAL A 78 -0.03 0.83 19.98
CA VAL A 78 -0.73 -0.10 19.08
C VAL A 78 -1.85 -0.86 19.79
N GLN A 79 -1.63 -1.37 20.99
CA GLN A 79 -2.65 -2.11 21.77
C GLN A 79 -3.94 -1.31 21.98
N LYS A 80 -3.82 -0.01 22.24
CA LYS A 80 -4.97 0.89 22.33
C LYS A 80 -5.57 1.15 20.95
N ARG A 81 -4.73 1.41 19.96
CA ARG A 81 -5.14 1.76 18.59
C ARG A 81 -5.87 0.62 17.86
N MET A 82 -5.50 -0.62 18.12
CA MET A 82 -6.21 -1.80 17.58
C MET A 82 -7.70 -1.84 17.96
N LYS A 83 -8.06 -1.28 19.09
CA LYS A 83 -9.45 -1.24 19.61
C LYS A 83 -10.25 -0.02 19.14
N GLN A 84 -9.62 0.92 18.47
CA GLN A 84 -10.23 2.16 18.02
C GLN A 84 -10.82 2.01 16.61
N TYR A 85 -11.75 2.91 16.31
CA TYR A 85 -12.42 3.01 15.01
C TYR A 85 -11.71 4.02 14.10
N PRO A 86 -11.91 3.93 12.76
CA PRO A 86 -11.26 4.83 11.80
C PRO A 86 -11.48 6.33 12.10
N HIS A 87 -12.65 6.72 12.59
CA HIS A 87 -12.96 8.12 12.89
C HIS A 87 -12.16 8.71 14.05
N GLU A 88 -11.54 7.86 14.89
CA GLU A 88 -10.67 8.28 16.00
C GLU A 88 -9.21 8.52 15.54
N PHE A 89 -8.91 8.32 14.26
CA PHE A 89 -7.59 8.51 13.67
C PHE A 89 -7.53 9.79 12.84
N SER A 90 -6.38 10.49 12.90
CA SER A 90 -6.10 11.59 11.97
C SER A 90 -5.96 11.10 10.53
N GLY A 91 -6.01 12.00 9.55
CA GLY A 91 -5.82 11.66 8.13
C GLY A 91 -4.54 10.87 7.87
N GLY A 92 -3.41 11.35 8.37
CA GLY A 92 -2.12 10.68 8.23
C GLY A 92 -2.06 9.32 8.95
N MET A 93 -2.73 9.17 10.09
CA MET A 93 -2.82 7.87 10.77
C MET A 93 -3.68 6.89 9.98
N ARG A 94 -4.81 7.31 9.41
CA ARG A 94 -5.63 6.47 8.52
C ARG A 94 -4.85 6.02 7.30
N GLN A 95 -4.04 6.90 6.71
CA GLN A 95 -3.16 6.56 5.60
C GLN A 95 -2.14 5.48 5.99
N ARG A 96 -1.49 5.61 7.15
CA ARG A 96 -0.58 4.59 7.69
C ARG A 96 -1.27 3.23 7.90
N VAL A 97 -2.50 3.25 8.41
CA VAL A 97 -3.32 2.02 8.56
C VAL A 97 -3.63 1.39 7.19
N MET A 98 -3.96 2.18 6.18
CA MET A 98 -4.17 1.65 4.81
C MET A 98 -2.90 1.02 4.24
N ILE A 99 -1.74 1.65 4.46
CA ILE A 99 -0.45 1.06 4.09
C ILE A 99 -0.25 -0.27 4.83
N ALA A 100 -0.52 -0.29 6.15
CA ALA A 100 -0.45 -1.53 6.95
C ALA A 100 -1.36 -2.63 6.39
N MET A 101 -2.61 -2.31 6.03
CA MET A 101 -3.54 -3.26 5.42
C MET A 101 -3.03 -3.79 4.07
N GLY A 102 -2.46 -2.94 3.23
CA GLY A 102 -1.86 -3.38 1.96
C GLY A 102 -0.66 -4.29 2.15
N LEU A 103 0.13 -4.07 3.20
CA LEU A 103 1.38 -4.80 3.42
C LEU A 103 1.24 -6.03 4.33
N ILE A 104 0.13 -6.22 4.99
CA ILE A 104 -0.04 -7.21 6.06
C ILE A 104 0.14 -8.66 5.59
N CYS A 105 -0.11 -8.92 4.30
CA CYS A 105 0.11 -10.21 3.65
C CYS A 105 1.48 -10.31 2.95
N HIS A 106 2.38 -9.36 3.17
CA HIS A 106 3.72 -9.31 2.57
C HIS A 106 3.72 -9.44 1.04
N PRO A 107 3.02 -8.55 0.31
CA PRO A 107 2.95 -8.62 -1.15
C PRO A 107 4.33 -8.38 -1.78
N GLN A 108 4.52 -8.92 -2.97
CA GLN A 108 5.73 -8.69 -3.77
C GLN A 108 5.66 -7.36 -4.53
N LEU A 109 4.45 -6.89 -4.84
CA LEU A 109 4.19 -5.64 -5.54
C LEU A 109 3.11 -4.83 -4.83
N LEU A 110 3.40 -3.56 -4.58
CA LEU A 110 2.44 -2.58 -4.09
C LEU A 110 2.12 -1.58 -5.20
N ILE A 111 0.84 -1.40 -5.50
CA ILE A 111 0.35 -0.33 -6.37
C ILE A 111 -0.18 0.77 -5.47
N ALA A 112 0.44 1.95 -5.52
CA ALA A 112 0.07 3.12 -4.73
C ALA A 112 -0.56 4.18 -5.66
N ASP A 113 -1.89 4.28 -5.62
CA ASP A 113 -2.66 5.21 -6.45
C ASP A 113 -2.91 6.50 -5.68
N GLU A 114 -2.15 7.54 -6.01
CA GLU A 114 -2.17 8.86 -5.38
C GLU A 114 -2.17 8.80 -3.83
N PRO A 115 -1.26 8.06 -3.19
CA PRO A 115 -1.37 7.70 -1.77
C PRO A 115 -1.23 8.89 -0.82
N THR A 116 -0.92 10.08 -1.32
CA THR A 116 -0.68 11.27 -0.49
C THR A 116 -1.51 12.49 -0.88
N THR A 117 -2.37 12.40 -1.89
CA THR A 117 -3.09 13.55 -2.49
C THR A 117 -3.99 14.29 -1.50
N ALA A 118 -4.58 13.61 -0.51
CA ALA A 118 -5.47 14.22 0.49
C ALA A 118 -4.76 14.64 1.78
N LEU A 119 -3.42 14.69 1.80
CA LEU A 119 -2.62 14.99 2.98
C LEU A 119 -1.93 16.35 2.85
N ASP A 120 -1.70 17.01 3.99
CA ASP A 120 -0.83 18.18 4.02
C ASP A 120 0.63 17.82 3.69
N VAL A 121 1.40 18.81 3.25
CA VAL A 121 2.77 18.62 2.74
C VAL A 121 3.68 17.91 3.75
N THR A 122 3.54 18.21 5.03
CA THR A 122 4.39 17.60 6.09
C THR A 122 4.06 16.12 6.26
N ILE A 123 2.79 15.77 6.32
CA ILE A 123 2.34 14.37 6.42
C ILE A 123 2.66 13.61 5.13
N GLN A 124 2.51 14.26 3.97
CA GLN A 124 2.92 13.68 2.68
C GLN A 124 4.38 13.24 2.70
N ALA A 125 5.31 14.11 3.10
CA ALA A 125 6.74 13.78 3.20
C ALA A 125 6.96 12.57 4.12
N GLN A 126 6.34 12.55 5.30
CA GLN A 126 6.44 11.43 6.24
C GLN A 126 5.93 10.10 5.67
N ILE A 127 4.85 10.12 4.87
CA ILE A 127 4.33 8.92 4.22
C ILE A 127 5.27 8.43 3.11
N LEU A 128 5.85 9.34 2.34
CA LEU A 128 6.82 8.99 1.30
C LEU A 128 8.09 8.38 1.88
N ASP A 129 8.64 8.96 2.95
CA ASP A 129 9.79 8.40 3.67
C ASP A 129 9.47 7.01 4.24
N LEU A 130 8.28 6.85 4.84
CA LEU A 130 7.81 5.55 5.31
C LEU A 130 7.78 4.51 4.17
N MET A 131 7.25 4.87 2.99
CA MET A 131 7.19 3.95 1.85
C MET A 131 8.58 3.56 1.33
N LYS A 132 9.54 4.50 1.28
CA LYS A 132 10.95 4.23 0.97
C LYS A 132 11.57 3.25 1.96
N ASP A 133 11.36 3.45 3.25
CA ASP A 133 11.89 2.58 4.30
C ASP A 133 11.28 1.17 4.24
N LEU A 134 9.98 1.08 4.00
CA LEU A 134 9.29 -0.20 3.85
C LEU A 134 9.79 -0.95 2.60
N GLN A 135 9.96 -0.27 1.47
CA GLN A 135 10.53 -0.86 0.26
C GLN A 135 11.92 -1.45 0.51
N LYS A 136 12.81 -0.68 1.17
CA LYS A 136 14.16 -1.16 1.50
C LYS A 136 14.14 -2.39 2.41
N LYS A 137 13.24 -2.42 3.40
CA LYS A 137 13.12 -3.52 4.36
C LYS A 137 12.51 -4.78 3.73
N THR A 138 11.48 -4.64 2.91
CA THR A 138 10.70 -5.76 2.35
C THR A 138 11.19 -6.18 0.96
N LYS A 139 11.96 -5.33 0.28
CA LYS A 139 12.41 -5.49 -1.12
C LYS A 139 11.25 -5.69 -2.12
N MET A 140 10.06 -5.23 -1.78
CA MET A 140 8.91 -5.27 -2.69
C MET A 140 9.07 -4.25 -3.82
N GLY A 141 8.47 -4.53 -4.98
CA GLY A 141 8.28 -3.53 -6.02
C GLY A 141 7.18 -2.55 -5.64
N ILE A 142 7.33 -1.26 -6.02
CA ILE A 142 6.26 -0.27 -5.86
C ILE A 142 5.98 0.36 -7.22
N ILE A 143 4.72 0.33 -7.66
CA ILE A 143 4.21 1.17 -8.75
C ILE A 143 3.55 2.38 -8.11
N PHE A 144 4.13 3.56 -8.34
CA PHE A 144 3.64 4.82 -7.80
C PHE A 144 2.86 5.57 -8.89
N ILE A 145 1.57 5.78 -8.69
CA ILE A 145 0.74 6.57 -9.60
C ILE A 145 0.53 7.94 -8.94
N THR A 146 0.99 9.00 -9.61
CA THR A 146 0.88 10.36 -9.09
C THR A 146 1.01 11.38 -10.22
N HIS A 147 0.42 12.55 -10.02
CA HIS A 147 0.62 13.72 -10.88
C HIS A 147 1.70 14.68 -10.30
N ASN A 148 2.27 14.38 -9.16
CA ASN A 148 3.30 15.21 -8.52
C ASN A 148 4.70 14.80 -8.98
N LEU A 149 5.25 15.55 -9.92
CA LEU A 149 6.57 15.31 -10.50
C LEU A 149 7.70 15.33 -9.47
N GLY A 150 7.60 16.19 -8.44
CA GLY A 150 8.59 16.25 -7.36
C GLY A 150 8.65 14.95 -6.57
N VAL A 151 7.51 14.31 -6.32
CA VAL A 151 7.45 12.97 -5.68
C VAL A 151 8.11 11.92 -6.56
N VAL A 152 7.84 11.95 -7.87
CA VAL A 152 8.44 11.00 -8.82
C VAL A 152 9.96 11.12 -8.83
N ALA A 153 10.47 12.35 -8.95
CA ALA A 153 11.92 12.61 -8.97
C ALA A 153 12.63 12.15 -7.67
N ASP A 154 11.91 12.19 -6.53
CA ASP A 154 12.51 11.87 -5.22
C ASP A 154 12.52 10.37 -4.91
N ILE A 155 11.54 9.58 -5.38
CA ILE A 155 11.37 8.20 -4.91
C ILE A 155 11.38 7.12 -6.00
N CYS A 156 11.28 7.47 -7.28
CA CYS A 156 11.18 6.49 -8.34
C CYS A 156 12.54 6.23 -9.01
N ASP A 157 12.80 4.98 -9.38
CA ASP A 157 13.97 4.61 -10.20
C ASP A 157 13.68 4.80 -11.70
N LYS A 158 12.41 4.57 -12.09
CA LYS A 158 11.93 4.66 -13.48
C LYS A 158 10.60 5.37 -13.54
N VAL A 159 10.37 6.06 -14.64
CA VAL A 159 9.14 6.82 -14.91
C VAL A 159 8.51 6.36 -16.22
N SER A 160 7.19 6.33 -16.23
CA SER A 160 6.37 6.24 -17.44
C SER A 160 5.41 7.42 -17.47
N VAL A 161 5.60 8.34 -18.39
CA VAL A 161 4.72 9.49 -18.57
C VAL A 161 3.50 9.06 -19.39
N MET A 162 2.31 9.28 -18.84
CA MET A 162 1.05 8.90 -19.49
C MET A 162 0.25 10.15 -19.88
N TYR A 163 -0.20 10.19 -21.13
CA TYR A 163 -1.10 11.23 -21.65
C TYR A 163 -2.24 10.60 -22.46
N ALA A 164 -3.47 11.00 -22.19
CA ALA A 164 -4.68 10.51 -22.86
C ALA A 164 -4.75 8.95 -22.93
N GLY A 165 -4.34 8.27 -21.85
CA GLY A 165 -4.37 6.79 -21.76
C GLY A 165 -3.24 6.07 -22.52
N ARG A 166 -2.23 6.80 -23.01
CA ARG A 166 -1.07 6.23 -23.69
C ARG A 166 0.22 6.64 -23.00
N ILE A 167 1.17 5.71 -22.93
CA ILE A 167 2.54 6.03 -22.51
C ILE A 167 3.19 6.78 -23.66
N VAL A 168 3.62 8.00 -23.40
CA VAL A 168 4.26 8.90 -24.38
C VAL A 168 5.77 8.95 -24.19
N GLU A 169 6.25 8.66 -22.99
CA GLU A 169 7.67 8.65 -22.66
C GLU A 169 7.92 7.65 -21.52
N GLN A 170 9.10 7.02 -21.52
CA GLN A 170 9.50 6.08 -20.46
C GLN A 170 11.01 5.98 -20.38
N GLY A 171 11.55 6.05 -19.16
CA GLY A 171 13.00 5.94 -18.93
C GLY A 171 13.37 5.93 -17.44
N PRO A 172 14.67 5.85 -17.13
CA PRO A 172 15.18 6.19 -15.81
C PRO A 172 14.75 7.61 -15.41
N VAL A 173 14.62 7.84 -14.11
CA VAL A 173 14.21 9.17 -13.60
C VAL A 173 15.19 10.25 -14.05
N ASP A 174 16.48 9.97 -13.97
CA ASP A 174 17.52 10.95 -14.31
C ASP A 174 17.43 11.39 -15.78
N ASP A 175 17.18 10.46 -16.72
CA ASP A 175 17.03 10.76 -18.14
C ASP A 175 15.78 11.61 -18.45
N ILE A 176 14.68 11.36 -17.72
CA ILE A 176 13.41 12.05 -17.96
C ILE A 176 13.37 13.48 -17.36
N PHE A 177 14.09 13.71 -16.25
CA PHE A 177 14.01 15.00 -15.52
C PHE A 177 15.20 15.92 -15.73
N TYR A 178 16.37 15.41 -16.15
CA TYR A 178 17.61 16.16 -16.16
C TYR A 178 18.34 16.17 -17.51
N GLU A 179 17.90 15.41 -18.51
CA GLU A 179 18.36 15.45 -19.90
C GLU A 179 17.28 16.04 -20.84
#